data_cec1b78787331fe30bb3f7f4a11023a6
#
_entry.id   cec1b78787331fe30bb3f7f4a11023a6
#
_cell.length_a   1.000
_cell.length_b   1.000
_cell.length_c   1.000
_cell.angle_alpha   90.00
_cell.angle_beta   90.00
_cell.angle_gamma   90.00
#
_symmetry.space_group_name_H-M   'P 1'
#
loop_
_entity.id
_entity.type
_entity.pdbx_description
1 polymer ?
#
loop_
_entity_poly.entity_id
_entity_poly.type
_entity_poly.pdbx_seq_one_letter_code
_entity_poly.pdbx_strand_id
1 'polypeptide(L)'
;MNKKINIKNKKAKINYFIKSKFTAGIVLSGTEIKSIRDSKASISESYCEFSENNELFIVNMNIELYEHGNNYNHRPKAKRKLLLNKKELSKLYKEVKKTSLTIIPLKVFINDKGIAKINIAL
;
A
#
# COMPACT_ATOMS: atom_id res chain seq x y z
N MET A 1 -4.99 -24.33 7.87
CA MET A 1 -5.84 -23.17 8.13
C MET A 1 -5.12 -21.89 7.67
N ASN A 2 -5.69 -21.17 6.77
CA ASN A 2 -5.05 -19.96 6.24
C ASN A 2 -5.17 -18.80 7.20
N LYS A 3 -4.02 -18.29 7.63
CA LYS A 3 -3.99 -17.11 8.47
C LYS A 3 -4.37 -15.88 7.66
N LYS A 4 -5.39 -15.17 8.10
CA LYS A 4 -5.82 -13.94 7.44
C LYS A 4 -4.83 -12.82 7.71
N ILE A 5 -4.20 -12.31 6.66
CA ILE A 5 -3.26 -11.20 6.77
C ILE A 5 -4.02 -9.88 6.66
N ASN A 6 -3.86 -9.04 7.66
CA ASN A 6 -4.57 -7.77 7.75
C ASN A 6 -3.70 -6.77 8.52
N ILE A 7 -2.87 -6.04 7.78
CA ILE A 7 -1.95 -5.06 8.36
C ILE A 7 -2.63 -3.70 8.32
N LYS A 8 -3.02 -3.20 9.49
CA LYS A 8 -3.77 -1.94 9.60
C LYS A 8 -2.85 -0.75 9.87
N ASN A 9 -3.23 0.40 9.36
CA ASN A 9 -2.58 1.66 9.69
C ASN A 9 -3.11 2.13 11.06
N LYS A 10 -2.29 1.97 12.07
CA LYS A 10 -2.67 2.30 13.45
C LYS A 10 -2.90 3.80 13.68
N LYS A 11 -2.34 4.65 12.81
CA LYS A 11 -2.50 6.10 12.90
C LYS A 11 -3.69 6.63 12.12
N ALA A 12 -4.19 5.87 11.14
CA ALA A 12 -5.36 6.24 10.35
C ALA A 12 -6.62 5.83 11.09
N LYS A 13 -6.80 6.37 12.27
CA LYS A 13 -7.99 6.08 13.08
C LYS A 13 -9.13 7.04 12.72
N ILE A 14 -10.18 6.85 13.41
CA ILE A 14 -11.48 7.53 13.40
C ILE A 14 -11.44 9.04 13.19
N ASN A 15 -10.29 9.68 13.43
CA ASN A 15 -10.14 11.13 13.37
C ASN A 15 -9.96 11.69 11.98
N TYR A 16 -9.76 10.83 10.98
CA TYR A 16 -9.62 11.28 9.60
C TYR A 16 -10.97 11.33 8.91
N PHE A 17 -11.24 12.45 8.31
CA PHE A 17 -12.43 12.60 7.48
C PHE A 17 -12.14 12.01 6.10
N ILE A 18 -12.64 10.81 5.86
CA ILE A 18 -12.37 10.08 4.61
C ILE A 18 -13.37 10.50 3.54
N LYS A 19 -12.86 11.08 2.46
CA LYS A 19 -13.66 11.50 1.33
C LYS A 19 -13.93 10.39 0.34
N SER A 20 -12.91 9.59 0.02
CA SER A 20 -13.00 8.50 -0.96
C SER A 20 -12.11 7.35 -0.56
N LYS A 21 -12.53 6.12 -0.90
CA LYS A 21 -11.77 4.90 -0.63
C LYS A 21 -11.57 4.12 -1.92
N PHE A 22 -10.40 3.49 -2.05
CA PHE A 22 -10.08 2.64 -3.19
C PHE A 22 -9.33 1.40 -2.72
N THR A 23 -9.48 0.32 -3.48
CA THR A 23 -8.68 -0.89 -3.28
C THR A 23 -7.71 -1.01 -4.45
N ALA A 24 -6.42 -0.97 -4.16
CA ALA A 24 -5.37 -1.02 -5.16
C ALA A 24 -4.60 -2.33 -5.07
N GLY A 25 -4.06 -2.76 -6.21
CA GLY A 25 -3.01 -3.76 -6.21
C GLY A 25 -1.70 -3.13 -5.80
N ILE A 26 -0.74 -3.94 -5.37
CA ILE A 26 0.59 -3.45 -5.02
C ILE A 26 1.63 -4.35 -5.69
N VAL A 27 2.60 -3.72 -6.37
CA VAL A 27 3.68 -4.45 -7.04
C VAL A 27 4.74 -4.80 -6.01
N LEU A 28 4.95 -6.08 -5.78
CA LEU A 28 5.87 -6.61 -4.77
C LEU A 28 6.82 -7.64 -5.35
N SER A 29 8.02 -7.69 -4.80
CA SER A 29 8.97 -8.77 -5.07
C SER A 29 8.61 -10.01 -4.25
N GLY A 30 9.27 -11.14 -4.55
CA GLY A 30 9.03 -12.39 -3.83
C GLY A 30 9.30 -12.30 -2.34
N THR A 31 10.39 -11.65 -1.94
CA THR A 31 10.72 -11.50 -0.51
C THR A 31 9.77 -10.54 0.20
N GLU A 32 9.28 -9.53 -0.51
CA GLU A 32 8.29 -8.60 0.06
C GLU A 32 6.97 -9.30 0.39
N ILE A 33 6.45 -10.10 -0.55
CA ILE A 33 5.19 -10.80 -0.30
C ILE A 33 5.34 -11.84 0.82
N LYS A 34 6.49 -12.48 0.91
CA LYS A 34 6.75 -13.45 1.98
C LYS A 34 6.76 -12.78 3.36
N SER A 35 7.39 -11.61 3.47
CA SER A 35 7.37 -10.84 4.73
C SER A 35 5.96 -10.38 5.08
N ILE A 36 5.17 -9.94 4.11
CA ILE A 36 3.77 -9.55 4.34
C ILE A 36 2.95 -10.74 4.82
N ARG A 37 3.16 -11.93 4.27
CA ARG A 37 2.49 -13.15 4.73
C ARG A 37 2.80 -13.49 6.17
N ASP A 38 3.97 -13.08 6.65
CA ASP A 38 4.36 -13.21 8.05
C ASP A 38 3.93 -12.02 8.91
N SER A 39 3.13 -11.11 8.36
CA SER A 39 2.67 -9.87 9.01
C SER A 39 3.83 -8.96 9.42
N LYS A 40 4.95 -9.02 8.72
CA LYS A 40 6.15 -8.25 9.04
C LYS A 40 6.26 -7.02 8.15
N ALA A 41 5.27 -6.14 8.25
CA ALA A 41 5.24 -4.88 7.53
C ALA A 41 4.45 -3.85 8.32
N SER A 42 4.72 -2.58 8.08
CA SER A 42 4.02 -1.47 8.71
C SER A 42 3.71 -0.39 7.69
N ILE A 43 2.53 0.19 7.78
CA ILE A 43 2.10 1.31 6.94
C ILE A 43 1.76 2.56 7.75
N SER A 44 2.09 2.57 9.04
CA SER A 44 1.70 3.67 9.95
C SER A 44 2.28 5.03 9.55
N GLU A 45 3.47 5.04 8.94
CA GLU A 45 4.13 6.28 8.50
C GLU A 45 4.04 6.48 6.99
N SER A 46 3.19 5.68 6.33
CA SER A 46 3.11 5.67 4.87
C SER A 46 2.12 6.69 4.33
N TYR A 47 2.37 7.11 3.12
CA TYR A 47 1.44 7.91 2.34
C TYR A 47 1.63 7.55 0.87
N CYS A 48 0.69 7.99 0.04
CA CYS A 48 0.76 7.71 -1.40
C CYS A 48 0.94 9.02 -2.16
N GLU A 49 1.69 8.96 -3.26
CA GLU A 49 1.92 10.11 -4.10
C GLU A 49 1.97 9.70 -5.58
N PHE A 50 1.66 10.65 -6.45
CA PHE A 50 1.79 10.48 -7.89
C PHE A 50 3.19 10.85 -8.34
N SER A 51 3.77 10.05 -9.23
CA SER A 51 5.04 10.36 -9.89
C SER A 51 4.83 11.36 -11.03
N GLU A 52 5.93 11.81 -11.63
CA GLU A 52 5.89 12.67 -12.82
C GLU A 52 5.11 12.04 -13.97
N ASN A 53 5.10 10.72 -14.06
CA ASN A 53 4.37 9.98 -15.09
C ASN A 53 2.93 9.65 -14.69
N ASN A 54 2.43 10.28 -13.62
CA ASN A 54 1.07 10.07 -13.12
C ASN A 54 0.80 8.63 -12.66
N GLU A 55 1.85 7.95 -12.23
CA GLU A 55 1.74 6.64 -11.60
C GLU A 55 1.67 6.81 -10.09
N LEU A 56 0.91 5.95 -9.43
CA LEU A 56 0.71 6.06 -7.97
C LEU A 56 1.69 5.15 -7.23
N PHE A 57 2.36 5.70 -6.23
CA PHE A 57 3.31 4.96 -5.40
C PHE A 57 3.00 5.14 -3.93
N ILE A 58 3.28 4.10 -3.14
CA ILE A 58 3.27 4.20 -1.68
C ILE A 58 4.70 4.46 -1.20
N VAL A 59 4.83 5.42 -0.29
CA VAL A 59 6.11 5.90 0.25
C VAL A 59 6.16 5.60 1.74
N ASN A 60 7.33 5.26 2.24
CA ASN A 60 7.58 4.96 3.67
C ASN A 60 6.83 3.73 4.19
N MET A 61 6.41 2.83 3.32
CA MET A 61 5.92 1.54 3.76
C MET A 61 7.12 0.67 4.12
N ASN A 62 7.18 0.24 5.37
CA ASN A 62 8.26 -0.62 5.82
C ASN A 62 7.86 -2.09 5.69
N ILE A 63 8.62 -2.85 4.90
CA ILE A 63 8.47 -4.30 4.80
C ILE A 63 9.78 -4.90 5.29
N GLU A 64 9.74 -5.62 6.41
CA GLU A 64 10.96 -6.18 6.99
C GLU A 64 11.63 -7.14 6.02
N LEU A 65 12.95 -7.24 6.14
CA LEU A 65 13.70 -8.18 5.33
C LEU A 65 13.18 -9.60 5.61
N TYR A 66 13.06 -10.39 4.56
CA TYR A 66 12.68 -11.78 4.71
C TYR A 66 13.89 -12.56 5.21
N GLU A 67 13.77 -13.21 6.36
CA GLU A 67 14.91 -13.84 7.03
C GLU A 67 15.60 -14.93 6.21
N HIS A 68 14.91 -15.52 5.24
CA HIS A 68 15.46 -16.54 4.36
C HIS A 68 15.83 -16.00 2.97
N GLY A 69 15.82 -14.68 2.79
CA GLY A 69 16.05 -14.06 1.49
C GLY A 69 17.52 -13.86 1.14
N ASN A 70 18.39 -13.90 2.12
CA ASN A 70 19.84 -13.74 1.91
C ASN A 70 20.19 -12.50 1.05
N ASN A 71 20.98 -12.69 -0.01
CA ASN A 71 21.45 -11.62 -0.88
C ASN A 71 20.40 -11.08 -1.84
N TYR A 72 19.26 -11.76 -1.96
CA TYR A 72 18.20 -11.39 -2.90
C TYR A 72 17.04 -10.69 -2.21
N ASN A 73 17.29 -10.08 -1.08
CA ASN A 73 16.26 -9.39 -0.32
C ASN A 73 15.96 -8.01 -0.90
N HIS A 74 14.78 -7.50 -0.56
CA HIS A 74 14.34 -6.18 -0.95
C HIS A 74 14.86 -5.11 0.02
N ARG A 75 14.72 -3.84 -0.35
CA ARG A 75 14.96 -2.73 0.57
C ARG A 75 13.68 -2.48 1.40
N PRO A 76 13.79 -2.42 2.74
CA PRO A 76 12.59 -2.31 3.58
C PRO A 76 11.67 -1.15 3.26
N LYS A 77 12.21 0.02 2.93
CA LYS A 77 11.40 1.23 2.69
C LYS A 77 11.39 1.66 1.22
N ALA A 78 11.57 0.74 0.30
CA ALA A 78 11.50 1.05 -1.13
C ALA A 78 10.10 1.59 -1.50
N LYS A 79 10.05 2.50 -2.45
CA LYS A 79 8.78 2.93 -3.03
C LYS A 79 8.17 1.76 -3.80
N ARG A 80 6.86 1.58 -3.69
CA ARG A 80 6.17 0.50 -4.38
C ARG A 80 5.00 1.05 -5.17
N LYS A 81 4.88 0.57 -6.39
CA LYS A 81 3.82 1.02 -7.28
C LYS A 81 2.48 0.41 -6.89
N LEU A 82 1.44 1.23 -6.90
CA LEU A 82 0.07 0.79 -6.68
C LEU A 82 -0.66 0.73 -8.01
N LEU A 83 -1.56 -0.24 -8.14
CA LEU A 83 -2.29 -0.49 -9.36
C LEU A 83 -3.78 -0.26 -9.16
N LEU A 84 -4.32 0.69 -9.92
CA LEU A 84 -5.75 0.99 -10.00
C LEU A 84 -6.15 0.92 -11.47
N ASN A 85 -7.43 0.70 -11.75
CA ASN A 85 -7.90 0.81 -13.13
C ASN A 85 -7.82 2.29 -13.56
N LYS A 86 -7.91 2.52 -14.87
CA LYS A 86 -7.72 3.87 -15.43
C LYS A 86 -8.74 4.88 -14.90
N LYS A 87 -9.98 4.46 -14.72
CA LYS A 87 -11.03 5.35 -14.21
C LYS A 87 -10.77 5.78 -12.78
N GLU A 88 -10.40 4.83 -11.93
CA GLU A 88 -10.09 5.09 -10.53
C GLU A 88 -8.86 5.98 -10.39
N LEU A 89 -7.81 5.67 -11.15
CA LEU A 89 -6.56 6.42 -11.11
C LEU A 89 -6.79 7.88 -11.55
N SER A 90 -7.53 8.06 -12.63
CA SER A 90 -7.86 9.40 -13.14
C SER A 90 -8.69 10.20 -12.16
N LYS A 91 -9.70 9.56 -11.56
CA LYS A 91 -10.55 10.21 -10.55
C LYS A 91 -9.73 10.65 -9.35
N LEU A 92 -8.89 9.77 -8.84
CA LEU A 92 -8.05 10.07 -7.67
C LEU A 92 -7.07 11.20 -7.98
N TYR A 93 -6.44 11.16 -9.14
CA TYR A 93 -5.51 12.21 -9.59
C TYR A 93 -6.19 13.58 -9.61
N LYS A 94 -7.37 13.66 -10.20
CA LYS A 94 -8.14 14.91 -10.30
C LYS A 94 -8.52 15.43 -8.92
N GLU A 95 -8.93 14.56 -8.02
CA GLU A 95 -9.31 14.96 -6.66
C GLU A 95 -8.12 15.46 -5.86
N VAL A 96 -6.96 14.82 -5.98
CA VAL A 96 -5.74 15.27 -5.31
C VAL A 96 -5.33 16.66 -5.82
N LYS A 97 -5.36 16.86 -7.14
CA LYS A 97 -5.04 18.16 -7.74
C LYS A 97 -5.99 19.25 -7.27
N LYS A 98 -7.27 18.93 -7.14
CA LYS A 98 -8.31 19.90 -6.78
C LYS A 98 -8.28 20.24 -5.29
N THR A 99 -8.06 19.26 -4.42
CA THR A 99 -8.22 19.42 -2.98
C THR A 99 -6.92 19.53 -2.21
N SER A 100 -5.80 19.12 -2.80
CA SER A 100 -4.49 19.04 -2.13
C SER A 100 -4.50 18.12 -0.90
N LEU A 101 -5.45 17.19 -0.84
CA LEU A 101 -5.51 16.23 0.25
C LEU A 101 -4.46 15.13 0.05
N THR A 102 -4.06 14.52 1.16
CA THR A 102 -3.09 13.42 1.13
C THR A 102 -3.81 12.08 1.01
N ILE A 103 -3.25 11.19 0.20
CA ILE A 103 -3.72 9.82 0.09
C ILE A 103 -2.99 9.00 1.15
N ILE A 104 -3.74 8.31 1.99
CA ILE A 104 -3.16 7.46 3.04
C ILE A 104 -3.60 6.00 2.88
N PRO A 105 -2.72 5.05 3.22
CA PRO A 105 -3.14 3.65 3.26
C PRO A 105 -3.90 3.36 4.55
N LEU A 106 -4.91 2.51 4.44
CA LEU A 106 -5.71 2.10 5.60
C LEU A 106 -5.33 0.71 6.07
N LYS A 107 -5.17 -0.23 5.14
CA LYS A 107 -4.74 -1.59 5.48
C LYS A 107 -4.16 -2.31 4.26
N VAL A 108 -3.28 -3.27 4.53
CA VAL A 108 -2.76 -4.20 3.54
C VAL A 108 -3.32 -5.58 3.88
N PHE A 109 -3.81 -6.28 2.89
CA PHE A 109 -4.37 -7.62 3.08
C PHE A 109 -4.03 -8.51 1.89
N ILE A 110 -4.19 -9.80 2.08
CA ILE A 110 -4.00 -10.78 0.99
C ILE A 110 -5.38 -11.35 0.68
N ASN A 111 -5.78 -11.26 -0.59
CA ASN A 111 -7.11 -11.72 -1.00
C ASN A 111 -7.16 -13.25 -1.12
N ASP A 112 -8.32 -13.78 -1.47
CA ASP A 112 -8.54 -15.23 -1.59
C ASP A 112 -7.66 -15.90 -2.64
N LYS A 113 -7.17 -15.12 -3.60
CA LYS A 113 -6.27 -15.62 -4.65
C LYS A 113 -4.79 -15.51 -4.27
N GLY A 114 -4.49 -15.10 -3.05
CA GLY A 114 -3.12 -14.95 -2.58
C GLY A 114 -2.42 -13.68 -3.06
N ILE A 115 -3.17 -12.72 -3.57
CA ILE A 115 -2.64 -11.46 -4.09
C ILE A 115 -2.73 -10.37 -3.03
N ALA A 116 -1.62 -9.65 -2.82
CA ALA A 116 -1.60 -8.53 -1.88
C ALA A 116 -2.37 -7.35 -2.44
N LYS A 117 -3.25 -6.79 -1.62
CA LYS A 117 -4.05 -5.62 -1.94
C LYS A 117 -3.90 -4.59 -0.83
N ILE A 118 -4.15 -3.35 -1.17
CA ILE A 118 -4.08 -2.27 -0.20
C ILE A 118 -5.30 -1.36 -0.34
N ASN A 119 -5.94 -1.07 0.79
CA ASN A 119 -7.01 -0.08 0.83
C ASN A 119 -6.39 1.29 1.10
N ILE A 120 -6.72 2.25 0.25
CA ILE A 120 -6.24 3.62 0.38
C ILE A 120 -7.42 4.57 0.46
N ALA A 121 -7.20 5.74 1.03
CA ALA A 121 -8.25 6.73 1.23
C ALA A 121 -7.73 8.14 0.99
N LEU A 122 -8.63 8.99 0.56
CA LEU A 122 -8.38 10.41 0.37
C LEU A 122 -9.12 11.23 1.42
#